data_6aef6785a6c1b45839339e0d89d86010
#
_entry.id   6aef6785a6c1b45839339e0d89d86010
#
_cell.length_a   1.000
_cell.length_b   1.000
_cell.length_c   1.000
_cell.angle_alpha   90.00
_cell.angle_beta   90.00
_cell.angle_gamma   90.00
#
_symmetry.space_group_name_H-M   'P 1'
#
loop_
_entity.id
_entity.type
_entity.pdbx_description
1 polymer ?
#
loop_
_entity_poly.entity_id
_entity_poly.type
_entity_poly.pdbx_seq_one_letter_code
_entity_poly.pdbx_strand_id
1 'polypeptide(L)' 'MLADALELLVRGVVDHPDDVVVKDKQLRRGSILEVRVHPDDLGKVIGRNGRTATSFRTVISALAGRGGARIDFVDVDRRR' A
#
# COMPACT_ATOMS: atom_id res chain seq x y z
N MET A 1 -12.57 4.94 0.34
CA MET A 1 -12.42 4.79 1.79
C MET A 1 -11.27 3.88 2.19
N LEU A 2 -11.13 2.73 1.56
CA LEU A 2 -9.98 1.87 1.86
C LEU A 2 -8.66 2.52 1.49
N ALA A 3 -8.63 3.21 0.36
CA ALA A 3 -7.41 3.89 -0.06
C ALA A 3 -6.98 4.93 0.97
N ASP A 4 -7.94 5.65 1.55
CA ASP A 4 -7.63 6.65 2.56
C ASP A 4 -7.07 6.01 3.83
N ALA A 5 -7.63 4.89 4.23
CA ALA A 5 -7.15 4.16 5.40
C ALA A 5 -5.72 3.66 5.19
N LEU A 6 -5.46 3.10 4.01
CA LEU A 6 -4.13 2.60 3.69
C LEU A 6 -3.12 3.75 3.61
N GLU A 7 -3.53 4.86 3.01
CA GLU A 7 -2.65 6.02 2.92
C GLU A 7 -2.23 6.49 4.32
N LEU A 8 -3.17 6.55 5.24
CA LEU A 8 -2.87 6.96 6.60
C LEU A 8 -1.89 6.01 7.28
N LEU A 9 -2.10 4.71 7.09
CA LEU A 9 -1.21 3.70 7.67
C LEU A 9 0.21 3.83 7.10
N VAL A 10 0.31 4.01 5.78
CA VAL A 10 1.61 4.11 5.13
C VAL A 10 2.33 5.37 5.57
N ARG A 11 1.62 6.48 5.66
CA ARG A 11 2.22 7.74 6.12
C ARG A 11 2.82 7.61 7.52
N GLY A 12 2.29 6.71 8.32
CA GLY A 12 2.78 6.51 9.67
C GLY A 12 4.15 5.84 9.77
N VAL A 13 4.62 5.22 8.67
CA VAL A 13 5.88 4.49 8.71
C VAL A 13 6.97 5.06 7.82
N VAL A 14 6.66 6.06 7.01
CA VAL A 14 7.64 6.61 6.05
C VAL A 14 8.24 7.91 6.56
N ASP A 15 9.39 8.26 5.97
CA ASP A 15 10.04 9.53 6.27
C ASP A 15 9.57 10.65 5.35
N HIS A 16 8.94 10.30 4.23
CA HIS A 16 8.48 11.27 3.24
C HIS A 16 6.98 11.12 3.04
N PRO A 17 6.17 11.50 4.06
CA PRO A 17 4.72 11.27 3.97
C PRO A 17 4.04 12.04 2.84
N ASP A 18 4.62 13.16 2.43
CA ASP A 18 4.03 13.95 1.34
C ASP A 18 4.13 13.24 -0.01
N ASP A 19 5.02 12.24 -0.10
CA ASP A 19 5.19 11.48 -1.35
C ASP A 19 4.31 10.26 -1.42
N VAL A 20 3.56 9.97 -0.37
CA VAL A 20 2.69 8.80 -0.36
C VAL A 20 1.47 9.06 -1.23
N VAL A 21 1.24 8.18 -2.19
CA VAL A 21 0.06 8.22 -3.05
C VAL A 21 -0.54 6.82 -3.08
N VAL A 22 -1.82 6.72 -2.82
CA VAL A 22 -2.55 5.46 -2.92
C VAL A 22 -3.67 5.63 -3.94
N LYS A 23 -3.64 4.80 -4.97
CA LYS A 23 -4.67 4.81 -6.02
C LYS A 23 -5.51 3.56 -5.90
N ASP A 24 -6.82 3.75 -5.97
CA ASP A 24 -7.78 2.66 -5.92
C ASP A 24 -8.19 2.32 -7.34
N LYS A 25 -7.81 1.14 -7.79
CA LYS A 25 -8.19 0.65 -9.11
C LYS A 25 -9.24 -0.42 -8.96
N GLN A 26 -10.40 -0.16 -9.54
CA GLN A 26 -11.51 -1.11 -9.47
C GLN A 26 -11.43 -2.08 -10.64
N LEU A 27 -11.47 -3.36 -10.31
CA LEU A 27 -11.44 -4.43 -11.29
C LEU A 27 -12.66 -5.31 -11.07
N ARG A 28 -12.94 -6.17 -12.05
CA ARG A 28 -14.06 -7.09 -11.91
C ARG A 28 -13.98 -7.95 -10.67
N ARG A 29 -12.78 -8.36 -10.31
CA ARG A 29 -12.57 -9.28 -9.19
C ARG A 29 -12.31 -8.59 -7.87
N GLY A 30 -12.45 -7.29 -7.81
CA GLY A 30 -12.20 -6.53 -6.60
C GLY A 30 -11.34 -5.32 -6.86
N SER A 31 -10.72 -4.81 -5.82
CA SER A 31 -9.95 -3.59 -5.89
C SER A 31 -8.46 -3.88 -5.78
N ILE A 32 -7.66 -3.09 -6.47
CA ILE A 32 -6.22 -3.06 -6.26
C ILE A 32 -5.87 -1.67 -5.74
N LEU A 33 -5.21 -1.62 -4.60
CA LEU A 33 -4.72 -0.38 -4.01
C LEU A 33 -3.24 -0.26 -4.34
N GLU A 34 -2.93 0.64 -5.25
CA GLU A 34 -1.56 0.84 -5.70
C GLU A 34 -0.91 1.91 -4.83
N VAL A 35 0.17 1.53 -4.16
CA VAL A 35 0.87 2.40 -3.21
C VAL A 35 2.18 2.86 -3.80
N ARG A 36 2.37 4.17 -3.84
CA ARG A 36 3.65 4.78 -4.23
C ARG A 36 4.20 5.56 -3.07
N VAL A 37 5.47 5.40 -2.82
CA VAL A 37 6.18 6.14 -1.79
C VAL A 37 7.50 6.64 -2.36
N HIS A 38 8.16 7.50 -1.60
CA HIS A 38 9.51 7.92 -1.96
C HIS A 38 10.40 6.68 -2.09
N PRO A 39 11.28 6.61 -3.09
CA PRO A 39 12.12 5.41 -3.26
C PRO A 39 12.88 5.00 -2.00
N ASP A 40 13.34 5.97 -1.23
CA ASP A 40 14.07 5.68 0.01
C ASP A 40 13.18 5.03 1.08
N ASP A 41 11.87 5.17 0.95
CA ASP A 41 10.93 4.65 1.93
C ASP A 41 10.37 3.28 1.56
N LEU A 42 10.63 2.82 0.34
CA LEU A 42 10.05 1.56 -0.10
C LEU A 42 10.42 0.40 0.82
N GLY A 43 11.67 0.36 1.25
CA GLY A 43 12.09 -0.68 2.19
C GLY A 43 11.33 -0.64 3.51
N LYS A 44 10.94 0.56 3.94
CA LYS A 44 10.19 0.70 5.19
C LYS A 44 8.79 0.13 5.09
N VAL A 45 8.14 0.32 3.94
CA VAL A 45 6.76 -0.16 3.79
C VAL A 45 6.71 -1.65 3.49
N ILE A 46 7.78 -2.21 2.93
CA ILE A 46 7.87 -3.66 2.76
C ILE A 46 8.24 -4.31 4.08
N GLY A 47 9.26 -3.76 4.75
CA GLY A 47 9.72 -4.27 6.02
C GLY A 47 10.63 -5.47 5.87
N ARG A 48 11.27 -5.84 6.97
CA ARG A 48 12.15 -7.01 7.00
C ARG A 48 11.34 -8.26 6.70
N ASN A 49 11.76 -9.00 5.71
CA ASN A 49 11.09 -10.24 5.27
C ASN A 49 9.62 -10.01 4.87
N GLY A 50 9.30 -8.78 4.47
CA GLY A 50 7.95 -8.45 4.03
C GLY A 50 6.93 -8.31 5.14
N ARG A 51 7.36 -8.21 6.38
CA ARG A 51 6.44 -8.21 7.52
C ARG A 51 5.53 -6.99 7.58
N THR A 52 6.07 -5.82 7.28
CA THR A 52 5.25 -4.60 7.29
C THR A 52 4.20 -4.65 6.19
N ALA A 53 4.59 -5.07 5.00
CA ALA A 53 3.65 -5.22 3.90
C ALA A 53 2.55 -6.23 4.24
N THR A 54 2.93 -7.33 4.87
CA THR A 54 1.97 -8.35 5.30
C THR A 54 0.99 -7.77 6.31
N SER A 55 1.47 -6.95 7.24
CA SER A 55 0.60 -6.30 8.22
C SER A 55 -0.40 -5.38 7.54
N PHE A 56 0.04 -4.58 6.57
CA PHE A 56 -0.88 -3.74 5.81
C PHE A 56 -1.94 -4.58 5.10
N ARG A 57 -1.53 -5.68 4.48
CA ARG A 57 -2.46 -6.56 3.79
C ARG A 57 -3.49 -7.15 4.73
N THR A 58 -3.07 -7.54 5.93
CA THR A 58 -3.97 -8.10 6.92
C THR A 58 -5.04 -7.08 7.33
N VAL A 59 -4.63 -5.86 7.64
CA VAL A 59 -5.56 -4.82 8.06
C VAL A 59 -6.52 -4.47 6.93
N ILE A 60 -6.01 -4.29 5.73
CA ILE A 60 -6.84 -3.90 4.60
C ILE A 60 -7.81 -5.01 4.22
N SER A 61 -7.37 -6.27 4.28
CA SER A 61 -8.26 -7.40 4.00
C SER A 61 -9.41 -7.44 4.99
N ALA A 62 -9.14 -7.17 6.27
CA ALA A 62 -10.19 -7.15 7.28
C ALA A 62 -11.20 -6.04 7.00
N LEU A 63 -10.73 -4.88 6.56
CA LEU A 63 -11.60 -3.75 6.28
C LEU A 63 -12.35 -3.91 4.96
N ALA A 64 -11.76 -4.59 4.00
CA ALA A 64 -12.36 -4.75 2.67
C ALA A 64 -13.55 -5.70 2.66
N GLY A 65 -13.57 -6.65 3.58
CA GLY A 65 -14.66 -7.60 3.64
C GLY A 65 -14.62 -8.59 2.48
N ARG A 66 -15.79 -9.00 2.03
CA ARG A 66 -15.94 -10.08 1.06
C ARG A 66 -15.29 -9.82 -0.30
N GLY A 67 -15.41 -8.61 -0.78
CA GLY A 67 -14.86 -8.27 -2.09
C GLY A 67 -13.35 -8.35 -2.14
N GLY A 68 -12.73 -8.17 -0.99
CA GLY A 68 -11.29 -8.18 -0.89
C GLY A 68 -10.64 -6.98 -1.53
N ALA A 69 -9.37 -6.80 -1.24
CA ALA A 69 -8.58 -5.77 -1.88
C ALA A 69 -7.13 -6.23 -1.86
N ARG A 70 -6.42 -5.97 -2.94
CA ARG A 70 -5.01 -6.29 -3.04
C ARG A 70 -4.21 -5.01 -2.91
N ILE A 71 -3.03 -5.12 -2.31
CA ILE A 71 -2.11 -3.99 -2.22
C ILE A 71 -0.93 -4.28 -3.14
N ASP A 72 -0.62 -3.30 -3.97
CA ASP A 72 0.50 -3.39 -4.89
C ASP A 72 1.45 -2.23 -4.59
N PHE A 73 2.65 -2.55 -4.13
CA PHE A 73 3.68 -1.53 -3.85
C PHE A 73 4.50 -1.30 -5.10
N VAL A 74 4.47 -0.08 -5.60
CA VAL A 74 5.13 0.27 -6.84
C VAL A 74 6.57 0.67 -6.55
N ASP A 75 7.49 0.02 -7.23
CA ASP A 75 8.91 0.34 -7.13
C ASP A 75 9.30 1.17 -8.35
N VAL A 76 9.28 2.48 -8.18
CA VAL A 76 9.54 3.39 -9.31
C VAL A 76 10.99 3.33 -9.79
N ASP A 77 11.90 2.88 -8.94
CA ASP A 77 13.31 2.77 -9.33
C ASP A 77 13.57 1.65 -10.32
N ARG A 78 12.65 0.71 -10.43
CA ARG A 78 12.80 -0.41 -11.36
C ARG A 78 12.32 -0.09 -12.76
N ARG A 79 11.75 1.05 -12.93
CA ARG A 79 11.20 1.48 -14.22
C ARG A 79 12.32 2.10 -15.04
N ARG A 80 12.81 1.38 -15.96
CA ARG A 80 13.92 1.80 -16.77
C ARG A 80 13.72 1.40 -18.20
#